data_a694e5eba4c984f9c09ada2628eb07eb
#
_entry.id   a694e5eba4c984f9c09ada2628eb07eb
#
_cell.length_a   1.000
_cell.length_b   1.000
_cell.length_c   1.000
_cell.angle_alpha   90.00
_cell.angle_beta   90.00
_cell.angle_gamma   90.00
#
_symmetry.space_group_name_H-M   'P 1'
#
loop_
_entity.id
_entity.type
_entity.pdbx_description
1 polymer ?
#
loop_
_entity_poly.entity_id
_entity_poly.type
_entity_poly.pdbx_seq_one_letter_code
_entity_poly.pdbx_strand_id
1 'polypeptide(L)'
;MQVENSIYEVAIIGGGISGTALLYSLSNYTNLNRIVLIEKNPEVALGNSHKTSNSQTLHFGDIETNYTLEKAQKVKRAATLVQNYILKNDPQQETYSKYHKMVLAIGKEQTEELRERYREFKILFPKLKLIEKDEIKLLEPNIVNNRAPEEEILALFTEEGYTIDFQKLSQSFLGKSINNDKKTVDLMMDTKLQSIQKEGELYQIKTNAGVVSAKVVVFTAAAYSLLFAKSLGYGKDYALLNVAGNFYLAPGILNGKVYTVQLKKIPFAAIHGDSEVHDQSQTRFGPTAKVTLQLELRNYASIFDYFRTAGLSVNAFLSFFNILSDRVILQYILKNYIYDIPFIGKRLFLKEVQKIVPSLQLSELQLAKGYGGIRPQIVNLKTKRLELGEAKIVGENILFNITPSPGASTCLQNAEYDTEKILAFLGQDYTFDKKQFLQDLGDEQALAQIT
;
A
#
# COMPACT_ATOMS: atom_id res chain seq x y z
N MET A 1 -20.40 -1.56 -27.89
CA MET A 1 -19.35 -1.52 -28.92
C MET A 1 -18.82 -2.93 -29.04
N GLN A 2 -18.93 -3.57 -30.21
CA GLN A 2 -18.22 -4.84 -30.45
C GLN A 2 -16.72 -4.49 -30.48
N VAL A 3 -15.96 -5.05 -29.56
CA VAL A 3 -14.50 -4.99 -29.61
C VAL A 3 -14.10 -5.85 -30.81
N GLU A 4 -13.80 -5.20 -31.94
CA GLU A 4 -13.14 -5.88 -33.04
C GLU A 4 -11.94 -6.65 -32.53
N ASN A 5 -11.55 -7.73 -33.17
CA ASN A 5 -10.45 -8.66 -32.86
C ASN A 5 -9.06 -7.99 -32.72
N SER A 6 -8.96 -6.96 -31.90
CA SER A 6 -7.74 -6.19 -31.72
C SER A 6 -6.86 -6.86 -30.67
N ILE A 7 -5.65 -7.24 -31.05
CA ILE A 7 -4.64 -7.77 -30.12
C ILE A 7 -3.96 -6.59 -29.42
N TYR A 8 -3.96 -6.61 -28.10
CA TYR A 8 -3.18 -5.69 -27.29
C TYR A 8 -1.76 -6.22 -27.05
N GLU A 9 -0.81 -5.32 -27.01
CA GLU A 9 0.55 -5.68 -26.61
C GLU A 9 0.59 -5.98 -25.12
N VAL A 10 -0.12 -5.17 -24.32
CA VAL A 10 -0.20 -5.35 -22.86
C VAL A 10 -1.65 -5.15 -22.38
N ALA A 11 -2.11 -6.07 -21.55
CA ALA A 11 -3.33 -5.93 -20.77
C ALA A 11 -3.00 -5.80 -19.27
N ILE A 12 -3.48 -4.74 -18.63
CA ILE A 12 -3.34 -4.50 -17.20
C ILE A 12 -4.67 -4.83 -16.53
N ILE A 13 -4.67 -5.75 -15.56
CA ILE A 13 -5.86 -6.18 -14.83
C ILE A 13 -5.86 -5.56 -13.44
N GLY A 14 -6.71 -4.57 -13.23
CA GLY A 14 -6.87 -3.81 -11.99
C GLY A 14 -6.40 -2.35 -12.12
N GLY A 15 -7.33 -1.42 -11.95
CA GLY A 15 -7.14 0.02 -12.06
C GLY A 15 -6.84 0.72 -10.72
N GLY A 16 -6.22 0.02 -9.76
CA GLY A 16 -5.70 0.64 -8.54
C GLY A 16 -4.43 1.44 -8.80
N ILE A 17 -3.84 2.02 -7.75
CA ILE A 17 -2.62 2.85 -7.85
C ILE A 17 -1.46 2.13 -8.58
N SER A 18 -1.30 0.82 -8.39
CA SER A 18 -0.24 0.06 -9.07
C SER A 18 -0.52 -0.09 -10.58
N GLY A 19 -1.77 -0.36 -10.96
CA GLY A 19 -2.15 -0.50 -12.37
C GLY A 19 -2.10 0.82 -13.13
N THR A 20 -2.55 1.90 -12.52
CA THR A 20 -2.49 3.24 -13.14
C THR A 20 -1.06 3.78 -13.23
N ALA A 21 -0.20 3.51 -12.22
CA ALA A 21 1.23 3.84 -12.29
C ALA A 21 1.95 3.05 -13.39
N LEU A 22 1.63 1.75 -13.55
CA LEU A 22 2.16 0.94 -14.65
C LEU A 22 1.70 1.47 -16.01
N LEU A 23 0.40 1.78 -16.15
CA LEU A 23 -0.14 2.37 -17.37
C LEU A 23 0.57 3.68 -17.70
N TYR A 24 0.82 4.54 -16.70
CA TYR A 24 1.58 5.78 -16.86
C TYR A 24 3.00 5.51 -17.38
N SER A 25 3.71 4.52 -16.81
CA SER A 25 5.04 4.15 -17.28
C SER A 25 5.03 3.65 -18.73
N LEU A 26 4.15 2.72 -19.05
CA LEU A 26 4.06 2.12 -20.38
C LEU A 26 3.64 3.13 -21.46
N SER A 27 2.68 3.98 -21.16
CA SER A 27 2.15 4.94 -22.16
C SER A 27 3.12 6.08 -22.44
N ASN A 28 3.89 6.56 -21.46
CA ASN A 28 4.72 7.74 -21.62
C ASN A 28 6.19 7.44 -21.96
N TYR A 29 6.70 6.25 -21.59
CA TYR A 29 8.14 5.98 -21.66
C TYR A 29 8.51 4.73 -22.46
N THR A 30 7.57 4.14 -23.20
CA THR A 30 7.87 3.00 -24.09
C THR A 30 7.40 3.29 -25.52
N ASN A 31 7.79 2.46 -26.47
CA ASN A 31 7.27 2.50 -27.84
C ASN A 31 6.09 1.56 -28.08
N LEU A 32 5.42 1.07 -27.03
CA LEU A 32 4.19 0.30 -27.15
C LEU A 32 3.08 1.11 -27.84
N ASN A 33 2.28 0.47 -28.67
CA ASN A 33 1.21 1.14 -29.42
C ASN A 33 -0.18 0.88 -28.83
N ARG A 34 -0.44 -0.33 -28.29
CA ARG A 34 -1.79 -0.73 -27.86
C ARG A 34 -1.76 -1.33 -26.45
N ILE A 35 -2.37 -0.63 -25.51
CA ILE A 35 -2.46 -1.04 -24.11
C ILE A 35 -3.92 -1.01 -23.70
N VAL A 36 -4.38 -1.98 -22.90
CA VAL A 36 -5.70 -1.97 -22.27
C VAL A 36 -5.58 -2.05 -20.76
N LEU A 37 -6.36 -1.22 -20.07
CA LEU A 37 -6.60 -1.31 -18.63
C LEU A 37 -8.01 -1.84 -18.39
N ILE A 38 -8.13 -2.96 -17.67
CA ILE A 38 -9.41 -3.59 -17.33
C ILE A 38 -9.65 -3.42 -15.83
N GLU A 39 -10.72 -2.74 -15.47
CA GLU A 39 -11.12 -2.49 -14.07
C GLU A 39 -12.59 -2.89 -13.86
N LYS A 40 -12.86 -3.63 -12.78
CA LYS A 40 -14.20 -4.12 -12.44
C LYS A 40 -15.14 -3.02 -11.92
N ASN A 41 -14.62 -1.93 -11.43
CA ASN A 41 -15.38 -0.79 -10.92
C ASN A 41 -15.59 0.26 -12.03
N PRO A 42 -16.57 1.19 -11.87
CA PRO A 42 -16.85 2.23 -12.86
C PRO A 42 -15.71 3.26 -13.00
N GLU A 43 -14.84 3.37 -12.01
CA GLU A 43 -13.71 4.28 -12.01
C GLU A 43 -12.46 3.59 -11.44
N VAL A 44 -11.30 4.16 -11.72
CA VAL A 44 -10.04 3.71 -11.12
C VAL A 44 -9.99 4.00 -9.63
N ALA A 45 -9.23 3.17 -8.91
CA ALA A 45 -8.88 3.36 -7.49
C ALA A 45 -10.06 3.32 -6.49
N LEU A 46 -11.19 2.72 -6.82
CA LEU A 46 -12.33 2.54 -5.90
C LEU A 46 -12.16 1.39 -4.89
N GLY A 47 -11.10 0.59 -5.01
CA GLY A 47 -10.77 -0.47 -4.06
C GLY A 47 -9.85 0.00 -2.93
N ASN A 48 -8.73 -0.71 -2.70
CA ASN A 48 -7.75 -0.40 -1.65
C ASN A 48 -7.06 0.97 -1.84
N SER A 49 -7.05 1.51 -3.04
CA SER A 49 -6.49 2.83 -3.34
C SER A 49 -7.45 3.99 -3.08
N HIS A 50 -8.73 3.71 -2.79
CA HIS A 50 -9.70 4.75 -2.41
C HIS A 50 -9.25 5.46 -1.14
N LYS A 51 -9.49 6.78 -1.04
CA LYS A 51 -9.02 7.62 0.06
C LYS A 51 -9.41 7.11 1.46
N THR A 52 -10.55 6.43 1.61
CA THR A 52 -11.00 5.85 2.88
C THR A 52 -10.43 4.46 3.18
N SER A 53 -9.75 3.82 2.21
CA SER A 53 -9.34 2.42 2.31
C SER A 53 -7.91 2.20 2.80
N ASN A 54 -7.15 3.27 3.01
CA ASN A 54 -5.73 3.22 3.37
C ASN A 54 -5.36 4.34 4.36
N SER A 55 -4.09 4.35 4.81
CA SER A 55 -3.57 5.36 5.75
C SER A 55 -3.21 6.69 5.09
N GLN A 56 -3.35 6.82 3.78
CA GLN A 56 -2.97 8.03 3.03
C GLN A 56 -1.51 8.47 3.24
N THR A 57 -0.65 7.61 3.77
CA THR A 57 0.73 7.97 4.08
C THR A 57 1.67 7.60 2.95
N LEU A 58 2.51 8.55 2.55
CA LEU A 58 3.70 8.26 1.76
C LEU A 58 4.81 7.82 2.73
N HIS A 59 5.12 6.53 2.70
CA HIS A 59 6.09 5.90 3.57
C HIS A 59 7.49 6.01 2.97
N PHE A 60 8.42 6.67 3.68
CA PHE A 60 9.82 6.82 3.26
C PHE A 60 10.76 5.80 3.92
N GLY A 61 10.29 5.10 4.95
CA GLY A 61 11.11 4.19 5.74
C GLY A 61 11.88 4.86 6.88
N ASP A 62 11.66 6.15 7.12
CA ASP A 62 12.32 6.96 8.14
C ASP A 62 11.75 6.74 9.55
N ILE A 63 10.42 6.64 9.65
CA ILE A 63 9.69 6.48 10.92
C ILE A 63 9.19 5.05 11.17
N GLU A 64 9.27 4.15 10.20
CA GLU A 64 8.84 2.76 10.35
C GLU A 64 9.85 1.98 11.21
N THR A 65 9.56 1.85 12.52
CA THR A 65 10.50 1.29 13.51
C THR A 65 10.79 -0.20 13.36
N ASN A 66 10.03 -0.91 12.52
CA ASN A 66 10.25 -2.32 12.20
C ASN A 66 11.04 -2.55 10.89
N TYR A 67 11.54 -1.50 10.22
CA TYR A 67 12.34 -1.64 9.01
C TYR A 67 13.83 -1.78 9.34
N THR A 68 14.53 -2.60 8.57
CA THR A 68 16.00 -2.58 8.49
C THR A 68 16.45 -1.37 7.67
N LEU A 69 17.72 -0.98 7.82
CA LEU A 69 18.30 0.13 7.04
C LEU A 69 18.23 -0.14 5.53
N GLU A 70 18.51 -1.37 5.10
CA GLU A 70 18.41 -1.77 3.70
C GLU A 70 16.99 -1.63 3.14
N LYS A 71 15.97 -2.08 3.91
CA LYS A 71 14.57 -1.93 3.54
C LYS A 71 14.18 -0.46 3.49
N ALA A 72 14.62 0.35 4.46
CA ALA A 72 14.36 1.77 4.51
C ALA A 72 14.95 2.49 3.29
N GLN A 73 16.16 2.14 2.86
CA GLN A 73 16.81 2.70 1.67
C GLN A 73 16.01 2.42 0.38
N LYS A 74 15.54 1.18 0.21
CA LYS A 74 14.70 0.79 -0.95
C LYS A 74 13.38 1.56 -0.97
N VAL A 75 12.72 1.65 0.19
CA VAL A 75 11.44 2.35 0.31
C VAL A 75 11.61 3.85 0.16
N LYS A 76 12.72 4.42 0.64
CA LYS A 76 13.05 5.84 0.44
C LYS A 76 13.10 6.21 -1.03
N ARG A 77 13.88 5.47 -1.83
CA ARG A 77 13.94 5.69 -3.29
C ARG A 77 12.53 5.65 -3.91
N ALA A 78 11.78 4.59 -3.62
CA ALA A 78 10.45 4.40 -4.17
C ALA A 78 9.48 5.55 -3.82
N ALA A 79 9.45 5.96 -2.56
CA ALA A 79 8.61 7.07 -2.10
C ALA A 79 9.05 8.41 -2.69
N THR A 80 10.37 8.61 -2.89
CA THR A 80 10.90 9.83 -3.54
C THR A 80 10.42 9.97 -4.98
N LEU A 81 10.30 8.88 -5.75
CA LEU A 81 9.71 8.94 -7.10
C LEU A 81 8.27 9.46 -7.06
N VAL A 82 7.46 8.98 -6.11
CA VAL A 82 6.08 9.45 -5.95
C VAL A 82 6.04 10.90 -5.48
N GLN A 83 6.88 11.28 -4.53
CA GLN A 83 7.03 12.66 -4.06
C GLN A 83 7.37 13.61 -5.21
N ASN A 84 8.36 13.28 -6.01
CA ASN A 84 8.78 14.11 -7.13
C ASN A 84 7.68 14.23 -8.19
N TYR A 85 6.96 13.14 -8.45
CA TYR A 85 5.82 13.17 -9.34
C TYR A 85 4.74 14.15 -8.88
N ILE A 86 4.29 14.08 -7.62
CA ILE A 86 3.23 14.97 -7.12
C ILE A 86 3.71 16.42 -7.06
N LEU A 87 4.94 16.68 -6.64
CA LEU A 87 5.49 18.04 -6.60
C LEU A 87 5.59 18.67 -7.99
N LYS A 88 5.90 17.88 -9.03
CA LYS A 88 6.00 18.34 -10.42
C LYS A 88 4.63 18.52 -11.08
N ASN A 89 3.69 17.61 -10.82
CA ASN A 89 2.45 17.53 -11.59
C ASN A 89 1.21 18.07 -10.86
N ASP A 90 1.33 18.41 -9.58
CA ASP A 90 0.22 18.91 -8.75
C ASP A 90 0.61 20.13 -7.92
N PRO A 91 0.89 21.27 -8.58
CA PRO A 91 1.30 22.51 -7.91
C PRO A 91 0.19 23.10 -7.02
N GLN A 92 -1.06 22.71 -7.22
CA GLN A 92 -2.20 23.17 -6.45
C GLN A 92 -2.46 22.31 -5.20
N GLN A 93 -1.70 21.23 -5.01
CA GLN A 93 -1.80 20.30 -3.88
C GLN A 93 -3.19 19.65 -3.74
N GLU A 94 -3.83 19.34 -4.86
CA GLU A 94 -5.13 18.65 -4.84
C GLU A 94 -5.01 17.17 -4.46
N THR A 95 -3.84 16.56 -4.72
CA THR A 95 -3.55 15.14 -4.49
C THR A 95 -2.93 14.88 -3.12
N TYR A 96 -2.32 15.89 -2.51
CA TYR A 96 -1.57 15.70 -1.28
C TYR A 96 -1.64 16.89 -0.33
N SER A 97 -1.33 16.64 0.92
CA SER A 97 -1.02 17.66 1.92
C SER A 97 0.30 17.33 2.59
N LYS A 98 1.06 18.35 2.96
CA LYS A 98 2.32 18.19 3.69
C LYS A 98 2.13 18.47 5.16
N TYR A 99 2.46 17.50 6.01
CA TYR A 99 2.43 17.59 7.46
C TYR A 99 3.75 17.08 8.02
N HIS A 100 4.08 17.46 9.25
CA HIS A 100 5.12 16.73 9.97
C HIS A 100 4.63 15.32 10.33
N LYS A 101 5.57 14.42 10.55
CA LYS A 101 5.28 13.09 11.08
C LYS A 101 6.27 12.72 12.18
N MET A 102 5.80 11.94 13.15
CA MET A 102 6.65 11.47 14.24
C MET A 102 6.26 10.06 14.69
N VAL A 103 7.23 9.35 15.26
CA VAL A 103 6.99 8.16 16.08
C VAL A 103 7.18 8.53 17.53
N LEU A 104 6.15 8.33 18.33
CA LEU A 104 6.15 8.60 19.76
C LEU A 104 6.56 7.35 20.52
N ALA A 105 7.65 7.44 21.27
CA ALA A 105 8.07 6.48 22.27
C ALA A 105 7.59 6.90 23.65
N ILE A 106 7.14 5.95 24.46
CA ILE A 106 6.58 6.17 25.78
C ILE A 106 7.27 5.21 26.77
N GLY A 107 7.86 5.79 27.80
CA GLY A 107 8.61 5.06 28.83
C GLY A 107 10.03 4.70 28.38
N LYS A 108 10.85 4.36 29.35
CA LYS A 108 12.30 4.21 29.21
C LYS A 108 12.74 3.20 28.12
N GLU A 109 12.07 2.07 28.02
CA GLU A 109 12.42 1.04 27.03
C GLU A 109 12.26 1.53 25.59
N GLN A 110 11.10 2.13 25.27
CA GLN A 110 10.85 2.63 23.92
C GLN A 110 11.69 3.87 23.58
N THR A 111 11.96 4.73 24.55
CA THR A 111 12.78 5.93 24.32
C THR A 111 14.22 5.55 24.02
N GLU A 112 14.79 4.55 24.71
CA GLU A 112 16.13 4.06 24.41
C GLU A 112 16.20 3.38 23.04
N GLU A 113 15.24 2.52 22.71
CA GLU A 113 15.13 1.91 21.37
C GLU A 113 15.07 2.97 20.26
N LEU A 114 14.34 4.06 20.49
CA LEU A 114 14.21 5.13 19.51
C LEU A 114 15.49 5.96 19.36
N ARG A 115 16.25 6.14 20.46
CA ARG A 115 17.59 6.78 20.43
C ARG A 115 18.60 5.97 19.63
N GLU A 116 18.60 4.64 19.79
CA GLU A 116 19.45 3.74 19.00
C GLU A 116 19.09 3.82 17.51
N ARG A 117 17.81 3.73 17.21
CA ARG A 117 17.32 3.85 15.83
C ARG A 117 17.71 5.19 15.18
N TYR A 118 17.61 6.28 15.89
CA TYR A 118 18.03 7.58 15.38
C TYR A 118 19.52 7.60 15.01
N ARG A 119 20.40 7.03 15.86
CA ARG A 119 21.84 6.96 15.57
C ARG A 119 22.12 6.20 14.26
N GLU A 120 21.38 5.12 14.02
CA GLU A 120 21.51 4.30 12.81
C GLU A 120 20.93 4.99 11.56
N PHE A 121 19.74 5.60 11.68
CA PHE A 121 18.96 6.07 10.53
C PHE A 121 19.27 7.50 10.09
N LYS A 122 19.83 8.36 10.96
CA LYS A 122 20.11 9.76 10.66
C LYS A 122 21.05 9.98 9.45
N ILE A 123 21.90 9.01 9.14
CA ILE A 123 22.81 9.07 7.98
C ILE A 123 21.99 8.95 6.68
N LEU A 124 21.05 7.99 6.65
CA LEU A 124 20.17 7.82 5.50
C LEU A 124 19.12 8.93 5.40
N PHE A 125 18.67 9.46 6.55
CA PHE A 125 17.63 10.49 6.65
C PHE A 125 18.16 11.74 7.40
N PRO A 126 18.94 12.61 6.75
CA PRO A 126 19.57 13.77 7.41
C PRO A 126 18.58 14.75 8.07
N LYS A 127 17.35 14.82 7.57
CA LYS A 127 16.27 15.67 8.12
C LYS A 127 15.56 15.07 9.32
N LEU A 128 15.87 13.81 9.68
CA LEU A 128 15.32 13.16 10.84
C LEU A 128 15.87 13.79 12.12
N LYS A 129 15.00 14.08 13.07
CA LYS A 129 15.34 14.68 14.37
C LYS A 129 14.85 13.79 15.49
N LEU A 130 15.52 13.89 16.62
CA LEU A 130 15.06 13.33 17.89
C LEU A 130 14.61 14.50 18.74
N ILE A 131 13.33 14.56 19.12
CA ILE A 131 12.73 15.66 19.86
C ILE A 131 12.18 15.18 21.21
N GLU A 132 12.33 16.03 22.22
CA GLU A 132 11.94 15.73 23.59
C GLU A 132 10.61 16.39 23.96
N LYS A 133 10.12 16.16 25.18
CA LYS A 133 8.78 16.51 25.66
C LYS A 133 8.40 17.97 25.40
N ASP A 134 9.32 18.91 25.58
CA ASP A 134 9.04 20.34 25.37
C ASP A 134 8.84 20.69 23.90
N GLU A 135 9.67 20.14 23.00
CA GLU A 135 9.50 20.33 21.56
C GLU A 135 8.25 19.62 21.06
N ILE A 136 7.96 18.39 21.56
CA ILE A 136 6.71 17.69 21.24
C ILE A 136 5.50 18.54 21.67
N LYS A 137 5.54 19.18 22.83
CA LYS A 137 4.46 20.05 23.32
C LYS A 137 4.22 21.26 22.42
N LEU A 138 5.25 21.83 21.83
CA LEU A 138 5.13 22.96 20.89
C LEU A 138 4.47 22.52 19.58
N LEU A 139 4.79 21.34 19.08
CA LEU A 139 4.28 20.81 17.81
C LEU A 139 2.90 20.16 17.94
N GLU A 140 2.73 19.36 19.00
CA GLU A 140 1.57 18.52 19.26
C GLU A 140 1.18 18.61 20.75
N PRO A 141 0.57 19.72 21.20
CA PRO A 141 0.29 19.94 22.62
C PRO A 141 -0.59 18.84 23.23
N ASN A 142 -1.50 18.25 22.46
CA ASN A 142 -2.41 17.20 22.93
C ASN A 142 -1.72 15.85 23.22
N ILE A 143 -0.50 15.65 22.75
CA ILE A 143 0.33 14.49 23.10
C ILE A 143 0.82 14.62 24.55
N VAL A 144 1.10 15.85 25.00
CA VAL A 144 1.73 16.11 26.31
C VAL A 144 0.67 16.44 27.37
N ASN A 145 -0.41 17.08 26.99
CA ASN A 145 -1.48 17.48 27.91
C ASN A 145 -2.10 16.26 28.61
N ASN A 146 -2.29 16.36 29.92
CA ASN A 146 -2.80 15.30 30.81
C ASN A 146 -1.91 14.04 30.91
N ARG A 147 -0.66 14.14 30.49
CA ARG A 147 0.34 13.09 30.70
C ARG A 147 1.02 13.30 32.04
N ALA A 148 1.32 12.21 32.76
CA ALA A 148 2.05 12.29 34.01
C ALA A 148 3.38 13.04 33.83
N PRO A 149 3.75 13.95 34.74
CA PRO A 149 4.99 14.73 34.60
C PRO A 149 6.25 13.85 34.48
N GLU A 150 6.28 12.74 35.20
CA GLU A 150 7.38 11.77 35.26
C GLU A 150 7.39 10.80 34.07
N GLU A 151 6.34 10.76 33.26
CA GLU A 151 6.30 9.87 32.10
C GLU A 151 7.27 10.37 31.02
N GLU A 152 8.29 9.57 30.78
CA GLU A 152 9.27 9.85 29.74
C GLU A 152 8.65 9.64 28.37
N ILE A 153 8.75 10.65 27.50
CA ILE A 153 8.39 10.56 26.09
C ILE A 153 9.49 11.13 25.22
N LEU A 154 9.62 10.56 24.05
CA LEU A 154 10.57 10.96 23.03
C LEU A 154 9.94 10.75 21.66
N ALA A 155 10.25 11.59 20.68
CA ALA A 155 9.77 11.35 19.33
C ALA A 155 10.90 11.38 18.29
N LEU A 156 10.82 10.46 17.36
CA LEU A 156 11.57 10.50 16.10
C LEU A 156 10.73 11.31 15.11
N PHE A 157 11.22 12.45 14.67
CA PHE A 157 10.45 13.50 14.01
C PHE A 157 11.04 13.87 12.65
N THR A 158 10.19 14.18 11.68
CA THR A 158 10.56 14.81 10.41
C THR A 158 9.47 15.73 9.90
N GLU A 159 9.84 16.80 9.24
CA GLU A 159 8.95 17.70 8.51
C GLU A 159 8.53 17.14 7.13
N GLU A 160 9.19 16.07 6.68
CA GLU A 160 8.94 15.43 5.37
C GLU A 160 7.80 14.39 5.46
N GLY A 161 6.65 14.81 5.95
CA GLY A 161 5.44 13.99 5.99
C GLY A 161 4.49 14.36 4.86
N TYR A 162 4.09 13.39 4.05
CA TYR A 162 3.12 13.55 2.98
C TYR A 162 1.91 12.67 3.21
N THR A 163 0.73 13.28 3.20
CA THR A 163 -0.56 12.61 3.16
C THR A 163 -1.06 12.67 1.73
N ILE A 164 -1.39 11.53 1.14
CA ILE A 164 -1.73 11.43 -0.28
C ILE A 164 -3.12 10.84 -0.45
N ASP A 165 -3.94 11.49 -1.26
CA ASP A 165 -5.13 10.90 -1.85
C ASP A 165 -4.70 10.00 -3.03
N PHE A 166 -4.53 8.70 -2.75
CA PHE A 166 -4.10 7.74 -3.76
C PHE A 166 -5.14 7.51 -4.86
N GLN A 167 -6.40 7.88 -4.64
CA GLN A 167 -7.42 7.86 -5.68
C GLN A 167 -7.17 9.00 -6.68
N LYS A 168 -6.98 10.23 -6.22
CA LYS A 168 -6.62 11.36 -7.07
C LYS A 168 -5.28 11.16 -7.78
N LEU A 169 -4.29 10.58 -7.09
CA LEU A 169 -3.01 10.23 -7.70
C LEU A 169 -3.18 9.20 -8.83
N SER A 170 -4.04 8.18 -8.63
CA SER A 170 -4.37 7.21 -9.69
C SER A 170 -5.05 7.86 -10.89
N GLN A 171 -5.97 8.80 -10.64
CA GLN A 171 -6.63 9.59 -11.68
C GLN A 171 -5.63 10.48 -12.43
N SER A 172 -4.64 11.06 -11.74
CA SER A 172 -3.55 11.84 -12.35
C SER A 172 -2.70 10.97 -13.29
N PHE A 173 -2.29 9.76 -12.84
CA PHE A 173 -1.58 8.82 -13.70
C PHE A 173 -2.41 8.44 -14.94
N LEU A 174 -3.70 8.14 -14.75
CA LEU A 174 -4.60 7.80 -15.84
C LEU A 174 -4.71 8.96 -16.84
N GLY A 175 -4.96 10.18 -16.38
CA GLY A 175 -5.06 11.37 -17.23
C GLY A 175 -3.81 11.60 -18.07
N LYS A 176 -2.61 11.42 -17.49
CA LYS A 176 -1.34 11.51 -18.22
C LYS A 176 -1.15 10.37 -19.24
N SER A 177 -1.79 9.23 -19.02
CA SER A 177 -1.66 8.07 -19.90
C SER A 177 -2.53 8.16 -21.16
N ILE A 178 -3.76 8.67 -21.02
CA ILE A 178 -4.73 8.73 -22.13
C ILE A 178 -4.53 9.95 -23.03
N ASN A 179 -3.82 10.96 -22.58
CA ASN A 179 -3.55 12.19 -23.35
C ASN A 179 -2.35 12.04 -24.31
N ASN A 180 -1.95 10.82 -24.64
CA ASN A 180 -0.86 10.53 -25.56
C ASN A 180 -1.40 10.11 -26.94
N ASP A 181 -1.56 11.06 -27.83
CA ASP A 181 -2.13 10.86 -29.18
C ASP A 181 -1.38 9.84 -30.06
N LYS A 182 -0.19 9.43 -29.66
CA LYS A 182 0.63 8.47 -30.42
C LYS A 182 0.30 7.01 -30.07
N LYS A 183 -0.58 6.76 -29.09
CA LYS A 183 -0.86 5.42 -28.57
C LYS A 183 -2.34 5.17 -28.39
N THR A 184 -2.74 3.94 -28.59
CA THR A 184 -4.09 3.49 -28.25
C THR A 184 -4.08 2.95 -26.82
N VAL A 185 -4.69 3.70 -25.90
CA VAL A 185 -4.92 3.30 -24.52
C VAL A 185 -6.41 3.09 -24.33
N ASP A 186 -6.83 1.83 -24.29
CA ASP A 186 -8.23 1.49 -24.08
C ASP A 186 -8.51 1.27 -22.59
N LEU A 187 -9.62 1.83 -22.12
CA LEU A 187 -10.08 1.70 -20.73
C LEU A 187 -11.38 0.90 -20.71
N MET A 188 -11.37 -0.25 -20.07
CA MET A 188 -12.53 -1.11 -19.89
C MET A 188 -12.96 -1.04 -18.41
N MET A 189 -13.73 -0.03 -18.06
CA MET A 189 -14.35 0.12 -16.74
C MET A 189 -15.61 -0.75 -16.64
N ASP A 190 -16.12 -0.98 -15.43
CA ASP A 190 -17.22 -1.93 -15.13
C ASP A 190 -17.00 -3.32 -15.74
N THR A 191 -15.73 -3.67 -15.98
CA THR A 191 -15.35 -4.87 -16.70
C THR A 191 -14.63 -5.85 -15.76
N LYS A 192 -15.38 -6.90 -15.38
CA LYS A 192 -14.89 -7.94 -14.47
C LYS A 192 -14.30 -9.11 -15.24
N LEU A 193 -13.05 -9.45 -14.93
CA LEU A 193 -12.42 -10.67 -15.41
C LEU A 193 -13.15 -11.90 -14.86
N GLN A 194 -13.49 -12.85 -15.72
CA GLN A 194 -14.13 -14.13 -15.40
C GLN A 194 -13.12 -15.28 -15.45
N SER A 195 -12.34 -15.36 -16.52
CA SER A 195 -11.29 -16.36 -16.68
C SER A 195 -10.21 -15.85 -17.63
N ILE A 196 -9.06 -16.49 -17.58
CA ILE A 196 -7.93 -16.23 -18.48
C ILE A 196 -7.30 -17.57 -18.85
N GLN A 197 -6.92 -17.70 -20.12
CA GLN A 197 -6.17 -18.86 -20.62
C GLN A 197 -5.15 -18.40 -21.65
N LYS A 198 -4.07 -19.17 -21.81
CA LYS A 198 -3.09 -18.93 -22.86
C LYS A 198 -3.43 -19.79 -24.07
N GLU A 199 -3.52 -19.16 -25.25
CA GLU A 199 -3.77 -19.80 -26.55
C GLU A 199 -2.66 -19.39 -27.53
N GLY A 200 -1.74 -20.30 -27.81
CA GLY A 200 -0.53 -19.96 -28.56
C GLY A 200 0.30 -18.89 -27.87
N GLU A 201 0.57 -17.80 -28.56
CA GLU A 201 1.36 -16.67 -28.04
C GLU A 201 0.50 -15.62 -27.33
N LEU A 202 -0.83 -15.78 -27.27
CA LEU A 202 -1.75 -14.78 -26.74
C LEU A 202 -2.47 -15.30 -25.51
N TYR A 203 -2.76 -14.39 -24.60
CA TYR A 203 -3.70 -14.59 -23.52
C TYR A 203 -5.12 -14.18 -23.98
N GLN A 204 -6.09 -15.09 -23.81
CA GLN A 204 -7.51 -14.84 -23.99
C GLN A 204 -8.12 -14.50 -22.63
N ILE A 205 -8.51 -13.26 -22.48
CA ILE A 205 -9.03 -12.68 -21.23
C ILE A 205 -10.54 -12.56 -21.36
N LYS A 206 -11.27 -13.52 -20.77
CA LYS A 206 -12.74 -13.51 -20.80
C LYS A 206 -13.28 -12.60 -19.71
N THR A 207 -14.08 -11.63 -20.09
CA THR A 207 -14.73 -10.66 -19.21
C THR A 207 -16.25 -10.73 -19.33
N ASN A 208 -16.96 -10.00 -18.47
CA ASN A 208 -18.41 -9.79 -18.61
C ASN A 208 -18.79 -8.93 -19.84
N ALA A 209 -17.82 -8.23 -20.45
CA ALA A 209 -18.01 -7.37 -21.62
C ALA A 209 -17.50 -7.99 -22.95
N GLY A 210 -16.99 -9.22 -22.91
CA GLY A 210 -16.43 -9.91 -24.07
C GLY A 210 -15.04 -10.49 -23.80
N VAL A 211 -14.35 -10.89 -24.88
CA VAL A 211 -13.01 -11.47 -24.83
C VAL A 211 -11.98 -10.45 -25.33
N VAL A 212 -10.89 -10.31 -24.59
CA VAL A 212 -9.75 -9.44 -24.91
C VAL A 212 -8.53 -10.31 -25.14
N SER A 213 -7.79 -10.10 -26.23
CA SER A 213 -6.55 -10.81 -26.55
C SER A 213 -5.35 -9.92 -26.30
N ALA A 214 -4.33 -10.43 -25.57
CA ALA A 214 -3.11 -9.69 -25.28
C ALA A 214 -1.86 -10.57 -25.36
N LYS A 215 -0.71 -9.99 -25.76
CA LYS A 215 0.58 -10.66 -25.75
C LYS A 215 1.15 -10.82 -24.34
N VAL A 216 1.03 -9.78 -23.51
CA VAL A 216 1.49 -9.78 -22.13
C VAL A 216 0.34 -9.34 -21.22
N VAL A 217 0.21 -9.99 -20.06
CA VAL A 217 -0.80 -9.64 -19.06
C VAL A 217 -0.14 -9.34 -17.72
N VAL A 218 -0.59 -8.25 -17.07
CA VAL A 218 -0.11 -7.86 -15.74
C VAL A 218 -1.29 -7.73 -14.78
N PHE A 219 -1.26 -8.52 -13.73
CA PHE A 219 -2.24 -8.44 -12.66
C PHE A 219 -1.78 -7.48 -11.56
N THR A 220 -2.54 -6.43 -11.37
CA THR A 220 -2.41 -5.45 -10.27
C THR A 220 -3.68 -5.44 -9.41
N ALA A 221 -4.31 -6.63 -9.27
CA ALA A 221 -5.61 -6.84 -8.67
C ALA A 221 -5.56 -7.16 -7.16
N ALA A 222 -4.52 -6.67 -6.47
CA ALA A 222 -4.29 -6.90 -5.04
C ALA A 222 -4.39 -8.39 -4.64
N ALA A 223 -5.25 -8.76 -3.68
CA ALA A 223 -5.42 -10.15 -3.24
C ALA A 223 -5.90 -11.10 -4.36
N TYR A 224 -6.65 -10.61 -5.34
CA TYR A 224 -7.10 -11.41 -6.47
C TYR A 224 -5.97 -11.83 -7.42
N SER A 225 -4.82 -11.12 -7.42
CA SER A 225 -3.69 -11.49 -8.26
C SER A 225 -3.22 -12.93 -8.00
N LEU A 226 -3.20 -13.39 -6.73
CA LEU A 226 -2.83 -14.77 -6.42
C LEU A 226 -3.90 -15.78 -6.85
N LEU A 227 -5.19 -15.41 -6.82
CA LEU A 227 -6.27 -16.27 -7.29
C LEU A 227 -6.08 -16.62 -8.78
N PHE A 228 -5.83 -15.60 -9.60
CA PHE A 228 -5.59 -15.80 -11.03
C PHE A 228 -4.24 -16.47 -11.32
N ALA A 229 -3.19 -16.17 -10.55
CA ALA A 229 -1.93 -16.88 -10.65
C ALA A 229 -2.11 -18.39 -10.47
N LYS A 230 -2.85 -18.80 -9.42
CA LYS A 230 -3.12 -20.21 -9.14
C LYS A 230 -3.98 -20.89 -10.20
N SER A 231 -4.93 -20.19 -10.81
CA SER A 231 -5.75 -20.74 -11.90
C SER A 231 -4.92 -21.07 -13.14
N LEU A 232 -3.80 -20.38 -13.35
CA LEU A 232 -2.83 -20.64 -14.42
C LEU A 232 -1.65 -21.52 -13.99
N GLY A 233 -1.69 -22.08 -12.77
CA GLY A 233 -0.66 -22.99 -12.27
C GLY A 233 0.53 -22.33 -11.59
N TYR A 234 0.56 -21.00 -11.48
CA TYR A 234 1.60 -20.22 -10.81
C TYR A 234 1.30 -19.99 -9.32
N GLY A 235 2.30 -19.58 -8.56
CA GLY A 235 2.13 -19.16 -7.16
C GLY A 235 1.65 -20.25 -6.19
N LYS A 236 1.87 -21.54 -6.50
CA LYS A 236 1.43 -22.68 -5.66
C LYS A 236 2.08 -22.69 -4.27
N ASP A 237 3.27 -22.11 -4.17
CA ASP A 237 4.04 -22.01 -2.91
C ASP A 237 3.57 -20.87 -2.00
N TYR A 238 2.54 -20.13 -2.40
CA TYR A 238 2.04 -18.98 -1.66
C TYR A 238 0.60 -19.17 -1.21
N ALA A 239 0.28 -18.59 -0.05
CA ALA A 239 -1.06 -18.35 0.44
C ALA A 239 -1.18 -16.90 0.91
N LEU A 240 -2.39 -16.44 1.22
CA LEU A 240 -2.64 -15.10 1.74
C LEU A 240 -3.15 -15.15 3.18
N LEU A 241 -2.54 -14.36 4.04
CA LEU A 241 -3.11 -13.97 5.33
C LEU A 241 -3.62 -12.54 5.16
N ASN A 242 -4.89 -12.37 4.83
CA ASN A 242 -5.47 -11.05 4.63
C ASN A 242 -5.74 -10.36 5.96
N VAL A 243 -5.37 -9.08 6.05
CA VAL A 243 -5.58 -8.25 7.23
C VAL A 243 -6.46 -7.07 6.84
N ALA A 244 -7.59 -6.92 7.52
CA ALA A 244 -8.49 -5.78 7.40
C ALA A 244 -8.25 -4.80 8.54
N GLY A 245 -8.30 -3.51 8.25
CA GLY A 245 -8.19 -2.45 9.25
C GLY A 245 -9.39 -1.52 9.22
N ASN A 246 -9.90 -1.17 10.40
CA ASN A 246 -10.89 -0.13 10.60
C ASN A 246 -10.22 1.11 11.18
N PHE A 247 -10.86 2.27 11.04
CA PHE A 247 -10.43 3.53 11.63
C PHE A 247 -11.51 4.07 12.58
N TYR A 248 -11.07 4.92 13.50
CA TYR A 248 -11.92 5.74 14.34
C TYR A 248 -11.62 7.20 14.08
N LEU A 249 -12.65 8.03 14.13
CA LEU A 249 -12.58 9.48 13.97
C LEU A 249 -12.74 10.15 15.31
N ALA A 250 -12.03 11.27 15.49
CA ALA A 250 -12.13 12.19 16.60
C ALA A 250 -12.09 13.63 16.05
N PRO A 251 -12.44 14.66 16.84
CA PRO A 251 -12.19 16.06 16.46
C PRO A 251 -10.73 16.27 16.03
N GLY A 252 -10.45 17.31 15.27
CA GLY A 252 -9.08 17.68 14.86
C GLY A 252 -8.22 18.05 16.06
N ILE A 253 -7.44 17.10 16.55
CA ILE A 253 -6.64 17.22 17.79
C ILE A 253 -5.15 16.95 17.58
N LEU A 254 -4.75 16.53 16.39
CA LEU A 254 -3.35 16.41 15.98
C LEU A 254 -3.07 17.33 14.79
N ASN A 255 -1.90 17.96 14.80
CA ASN A 255 -1.45 18.85 13.73
C ASN A 255 -0.73 18.11 12.62
N GLY A 256 -0.20 16.93 12.90
CA GLY A 256 0.54 16.08 11.95
C GLY A 256 0.18 14.61 12.11
N LYS A 257 1.11 13.75 11.67
CA LYS A 257 0.97 12.29 11.78
C LYS A 257 1.78 11.76 12.95
N VAL A 258 1.12 11.10 13.89
CA VAL A 258 1.73 10.58 15.11
C VAL A 258 1.54 9.06 15.17
N TYR A 259 2.64 8.34 15.12
CA TYR A 259 2.71 6.88 15.17
C TYR A 259 3.16 6.41 16.55
N THR A 260 2.68 5.28 17.00
CA THR A 260 3.28 4.55 18.12
C THR A 260 4.42 3.65 17.61
N VAL A 261 5.34 3.27 18.51
CA VAL A 261 6.42 2.33 18.18
C VAL A 261 5.84 0.99 17.70
N GLN A 262 6.35 0.47 16.59
CA GLN A 262 5.90 -0.79 16.00
C GLN A 262 6.57 -1.99 16.65
N LEU A 263 5.81 -3.05 16.86
CA LEU A 263 6.36 -4.32 17.32
C LEU A 263 7.17 -4.99 16.20
N LYS A 264 8.44 -5.30 16.44
CA LYS A 264 9.37 -5.85 15.44
C LYS A 264 8.89 -7.14 14.76
N LYS A 265 8.13 -7.98 15.48
CA LYS A 265 7.63 -9.27 14.95
C LYS A 265 6.36 -9.16 14.12
N ILE A 266 5.70 -8.01 14.12
CA ILE A 266 4.38 -7.86 13.48
C ILE A 266 4.52 -7.00 12.23
N PRO A 267 4.15 -7.53 11.04
CA PRO A 267 4.24 -6.77 9.78
C PRO A 267 3.13 -5.73 9.61
N PHE A 268 2.30 -5.54 10.63
CA PHE A 268 1.13 -4.66 10.56
C PHE A 268 1.47 -3.26 11.08
N ALA A 269 0.77 -2.27 10.52
CA ALA A 269 0.96 -0.90 10.97
C ALA A 269 0.61 -0.74 12.46
N ALA A 270 1.43 0.02 13.18
CA ALA A 270 1.07 0.49 14.50
C ALA A 270 -0.13 1.44 14.42
N ILE A 271 -0.88 1.54 15.51
CA ILE A 271 -1.93 2.54 15.62
C ILE A 271 -1.28 3.92 15.56
N HIS A 272 -1.83 4.77 14.72
CA HIS A 272 -1.40 6.14 14.55
C HIS A 272 -2.61 7.08 14.54
N GLY A 273 -2.36 8.35 14.78
CA GLY A 273 -3.32 9.42 14.58
C GLY A 273 -2.84 10.35 13.46
N ASP A 274 -3.75 10.72 12.57
CA ASP A 274 -3.47 11.66 11.48
C ASP A 274 -4.73 12.40 11.04
N SER A 275 -4.53 13.60 10.47
CA SER A 275 -5.59 14.28 9.74
C SER A 275 -5.78 13.66 8.36
N GLU A 276 -6.98 13.74 7.81
CA GLU A 276 -7.20 13.39 6.39
C GLU A 276 -6.50 14.37 5.46
N VAL A 277 -6.24 13.93 4.23
CA VAL A 277 -5.45 14.68 3.24
C VAL A 277 -6.00 16.10 2.99
N HIS A 278 -7.31 16.29 3.05
CA HIS A 278 -7.95 17.59 2.79
C HIS A 278 -8.86 18.07 3.93
N ASP A 279 -8.86 17.37 5.06
CA ASP A 279 -9.74 17.71 6.20
C ASP A 279 -8.99 17.63 7.52
N GLN A 280 -8.64 18.79 8.07
CA GLN A 280 -8.01 18.93 9.39
C GLN A 280 -9.02 19.04 10.53
N SER A 281 -10.32 19.12 10.24
CA SER A 281 -11.35 19.19 11.26
C SER A 281 -11.52 17.89 12.05
N GLN A 282 -10.94 16.81 11.54
CA GLN A 282 -10.99 15.48 12.11
C GLN A 282 -9.61 14.85 12.20
N THR A 283 -9.35 14.17 13.30
CA THR A 283 -8.21 13.25 13.45
C THR A 283 -8.71 11.82 13.31
N ARG A 284 -8.02 11.07 12.49
CA ARG A 284 -8.29 9.67 12.23
C ARG A 284 -7.29 8.80 12.99
N PHE A 285 -7.78 7.86 13.79
CA PHE A 285 -6.99 6.90 14.55
C PHE A 285 -7.14 5.49 13.98
N GLY A 286 -6.04 4.80 13.79
CA GLY A 286 -6.01 3.43 13.28
C GLY A 286 -4.73 3.12 12.51
N PRO A 287 -4.81 2.15 11.62
CA PRO A 287 -5.88 1.17 11.50
C PRO A 287 -5.83 0.08 12.58
N THR A 288 -6.96 -0.56 12.84
CA THR A 288 -6.96 -1.88 13.46
C THR A 288 -6.39 -2.92 12.47
N ALA A 289 -6.07 -4.12 12.93
CA ALA A 289 -5.47 -5.13 12.06
C ALA A 289 -6.02 -6.52 12.41
N LYS A 290 -7.23 -6.82 11.92
CA LYS A 290 -7.84 -8.15 12.12
C LYS A 290 -7.62 -9.04 10.90
N VAL A 291 -7.35 -10.31 11.11
CA VAL A 291 -7.32 -11.31 10.04
C VAL A 291 -8.73 -11.48 9.45
N THR A 292 -8.83 -11.60 8.13
CA THR A 292 -10.10 -11.81 7.43
C THR A 292 -9.94 -12.85 6.33
N LEU A 293 -11.01 -13.55 6.05
CA LEU A 293 -11.11 -14.51 4.94
C LEU A 293 -11.63 -13.87 3.65
N GLN A 294 -11.80 -12.54 3.62
CA GLN A 294 -12.24 -11.82 2.44
C GLN A 294 -11.04 -11.43 1.57
N LEU A 295 -11.19 -11.44 0.25
CA LEU A 295 -10.24 -10.82 -0.69
C LEU A 295 -10.52 -9.33 -0.90
N GLU A 296 -11.74 -8.90 -0.59
CA GLU A 296 -12.21 -7.53 -0.68
C GLU A 296 -13.09 -7.21 0.52
N LEU A 297 -12.84 -6.08 1.16
CA LEU A 297 -13.54 -5.70 2.38
C LEU A 297 -15.04 -5.49 2.10
N ARG A 298 -15.89 -6.06 2.96
CA ARG A 298 -17.35 -6.05 2.85
C ARG A 298 -17.94 -6.86 1.70
N ASN A 299 -17.12 -7.49 0.88
CA ASN A 299 -17.57 -8.47 -0.12
C ASN A 299 -17.48 -9.88 0.47
N TYR A 300 -18.54 -10.32 1.15
CA TYR A 300 -18.57 -11.64 1.80
C TYR A 300 -18.52 -12.79 0.79
N ALA A 301 -18.98 -12.60 -0.44
CA ALA A 301 -18.85 -13.61 -1.48
C ALA A 301 -17.40 -13.94 -1.82
N SER A 302 -16.47 -13.00 -1.60
CA SER A 302 -15.04 -13.21 -1.81
C SER A 302 -14.40 -14.21 -0.84
N ILE A 303 -15.11 -14.67 0.19
CA ILE A 303 -14.66 -15.75 1.10
C ILE A 303 -14.47 -17.05 0.31
N PHE A 304 -15.36 -17.37 -0.63
CA PHE A 304 -15.19 -18.55 -1.48
C PHE A 304 -13.94 -18.47 -2.34
N ASP A 305 -13.65 -17.30 -2.88
CA ASP A 305 -12.43 -17.04 -3.64
C ASP A 305 -11.17 -17.07 -2.75
N TYR A 306 -11.30 -16.68 -1.48
CA TYR A 306 -10.20 -16.77 -0.52
C TYR A 306 -9.77 -18.23 -0.31
N PHE A 307 -10.71 -19.16 -0.13
CA PHE A 307 -10.36 -20.57 0.02
C PHE A 307 -9.67 -21.14 -1.21
N ARG A 308 -10.03 -20.69 -2.40
CA ARG A 308 -9.33 -21.03 -3.65
C ARG A 308 -7.90 -20.47 -3.67
N THR A 309 -7.70 -19.27 -3.16
CA THR A 309 -6.40 -18.59 -3.10
C THR A 309 -5.51 -19.14 -1.99
N ALA A 310 -6.07 -19.34 -0.80
CA ALA A 310 -5.33 -19.88 0.34
C ALA A 310 -4.85 -21.31 0.07
N GLY A 311 -5.57 -22.05 -0.78
CA GLY A 311 -5.30 -23.45 -1.04
C GLY A 311 -5.55 -24.31 0.21
N LEU A 312 -6.55 -25.16 0.19
CA LEU A 312 -6.88 -26.08 1.29
C LEU A 312 -5.86 -27.24 1.35
N SER A 313 -4.57 -26.95 1.31
CA SER A 313 -3.52 -27.94 1.41
C SER A 313 -3.07 -28.11 2.86
N VAL A 314 -2.58 -29.29 3.20
CA VAL A 314 -1.98 -29.58 4.53
C VAL A 314 -0.88 -28.54 4.84
N ASN A 315 -0.07 -28.18 3.85
CA ASN A 315 0.99 -27.18 4.01
C ASN A 315 0.45 -25.77 4.33
N ALA A 316 -0.67 -25.37 3.73
CA ALA A 316 -1.32 -24.11 4.06
C ALA A 316 -1.81 -24.12 5.51
N PHE A 317 -2.52 -25.19 5.90
CA PHE A 317 -2.98 -25.36 7.29
C PHE A 317 -1.83 -25.32 8.30
N LEU A 318 -0.76 -26.09 8.04
CA LEU A 318 0.42 -26.11 8.91
C LEU A 318 1.13 -24.74 8.97
N SER A 319 1.16 -23.99 7.86
CA SER A 319 1.74 -22.65 7.84
C SER A 319 0.92 -21.66 8.67
N PHE A 320 -0.39 -21.65 8.53
CA PHE A 320 -1.26 -20.82 9.35
C PHE A 320 -1.21 -21.23 10.83
N PHE A 321 -1.20 -22.52 11.13
CA PHE A 321 -1.04 -22.99 12.50
C PHE A 321 0.28 -22.53 13.10
N ASN A 322 1.39 -22.64 12.37
CA ASN A 322 2.70 -22.17 12.83
C ASN A 322 2.72 -20.66 13.10
N ILE A 323 2.14 -19.85 12.22
CA ILE A 323 2.04 -18.40 12.40
C ILE A 323 1.18 -18.07 13.64
N LEU A 324 0.06 -18.73 13.80
CA LEU A 324 -0.87 -18.51 14.92
C LEU A 324 -0.38 -19.12 16.25
N SER A 325 0.63 -19.99 16.23
CA SER A 325 1.27 -20.53 17.46
C SER A 325 2.19 -19.51 18.12
N ASP A 326 2.64 -18.47 17.39
CA ASP A 326 3.36 -17.36 18.03
C ASP A 326 2.40 -16.56 18.93
N ARG A 327 2.67 -16.59 20.25
CA ARG A 327 1.80 -15.95 21.25
C ARG A 327 1.61 -14.45 21.00
N VAL A 328 2.65 -13.77 20.51
CA VAL A 328 2.59 -12.33 20.24
C VAL A 328 1.64 -12.06 19.08
N ILE A 329 1.74 -12.83 17.99
CA ILE A 329 0.87 -12.72 16.84
C ILE A 329 -0.58 -13.08 17.21
N LEU A 330 -0.78 -14.18 17.92
CA LEU A 330 -2.12 -14.61 18.34
C LEU A 330 -2.79 -13.58 19.25
N GLN A 331 -2.08 -13.08 20.28
CA GLN A 331 -2.61 -12.05 21.18
C GLN A 331 -2.96 -10.76 20.42
N TYR A 332 -2.11 -10.38 19.49
CA TYR A 332 -2.36 -9.20 18.64
C TYR A 332 -3.63 -9.38 17.79
N ILE A 333 -3.79 -10.53 17.15
CA ILE A 333 -4.99 -10.85 16.34
C ILE A 333 -6.24 -10.86 17.22
N LEU A 334 -6.21 -11.55 18.36
CA LEU A 334 -7.35 -11.62 19.27
C LEU A 334 -7.74 -10.22 19.80
N LYS A 335 -6.76 -9.41 20.18
CA LYS A 335 -6.99 -8.00 20.59
C LYS A 335 -7.70 -7.21 19.49
N ASN A 336 -7.29 -7.36 18.24
CA ASN A 336 -7.90 -6.68 17.11
C ASN A 336 -9.32 -7.14 16.80
N TYR A 337 -9.67 -8.41 17.05
CA TYR A 337 -11.06 -8.88 16.95
C TYR A 337 -11.94 -8.26 18.05
N ILE A 338 -11.41 -8.06 19.27
CA ILE A 338 -12.16 -7.43 20.37
C ILE A 338 -12.53 -5.98 20.03
N TYR A 339 -11.71 -5.27 19.25
CA TYR A 339 -12.02 -3.90 18.84
C TYR A 339 -13.29 -3.77 17.98
N ASP A 340 -13.74 -4.85 17.34
CA ASP A 340 -14.97 -4.87 16.56
C ASP A 340 -16.23 -5.19 17.40
N ILE A 341 -16.07 -5.58 18.67
CA ILE A 341 -17.19 -5.88 19.56
C ILE A 341 -17.88 -4.56 19.95
N PRO A 342 -19.18 -4.40 19.68
CA PRO A 342 -19.93 -3.20 20.06
C PRO A 342 -19.72 -2.85 21.54
N PHE A 343 -19.63 -1.57 21.85
CA PHE A 343 -19.45 -0.98 23.19
C PHE A 343 -18.10 -1.32 23.88
N ILE A 344 -17.65 -2.57 23.84
CA ILE A 344 -16.37 -3.00 24.45
C ILE A 344 -15.19 -2.55 23.59
N GLY A 345 -15.26 -2.79 22.29
CA GLY A 345 -14.18 -2.50 21.34
C GLY A 345 -13.78 -1.05 21.34
N LYS A 346 -14.74 -0.14 21.30
CA LYS A 346 -14.50 1.31 21.36
C LYS A 346 -13.74 1.72 22.64
N ARG A 347 -14.12 1.17 23.81
CA ARG A 347 -13.45 1.46 25.08
C ARG A 347 -12.00 0.94 25.12
N LEU A 348 -11.78 -0.24 24.57
CA LEU A 348 -10.44 -0.83 24.52
C LEU A 348 -9.55 -0.13 23.48
N PHE A 349 -10.12 0.26 22.35
CA PHE A 349 -9.41 1.02 21.34
C PHE A 349 -9.03 2.43 21.85
N LEU A 350 -9.91 3.07 22.62
CA LEU A 350 -9.61 4.35 23.27
C LEU A 350 -8.32 4.28 24.11
N LYS A 351 -8.09 3.20 24.84
CA LYS A 351 -6.84 3.01 25.62
C LYS A 351 -5.59 3.03 24.74
N GLU A 352 -5.68 2.53 23.52
CA GLU A 352 -4.57 2.62 22.57
C GLU A 352 -4.38 4.03 22.03
N VAL A 353 -5.49 4.73 21.74
CA VAL A 353 -5.46 6.13 21.29
C VAL A 353 -4.93 7.05 22.39
N GLN A 354 -5.29 6.79 23.64
CA GLN A 354 -4.80 7.55 24.80
C GLN A 354 -3.29 7.42 25.05
N LYS A 355 -2.62 6.46 24.45
CA LYS A 355 -1.14 6.45 24.39
C LYS A 355 -0.61 7.64 23.58
N ILE A 356 -1.36 8.09 22.56
CA ILE A 356 -1.03 9.27 21.74
C ILE A 356 -1.61 10.52 22.37
N VAL A 357 -2.94 10.54 22.61
CA VAL A 357 -3.68 11.69 23.15
C VAL A 357 -4.34 11.30 24.48
N PRO A 358 -3.65 11.48 25.62
CA PRO A 358 -4.15 11.03 26.93
C PRO A 358 -5.49 11.63 27.36
N SER A 359 -5.80 12.84 26.90
CA SER A 359 -7.03 13.58 27.26
C SER A 359 -8.28 13.15 26.49
N LEU A 360 -8.14 12.37 25.40
CA LEU A 360 -9.27 12.00 24.54
C LEU A 360 -10.34 11.21 25.31
N GLN A 361 -11.59 11.62 25.14
CA GLN A 361 -12.73 11.01 25.81
C GLN A 361 -13.46 10.01 24.90
N LEU A 362 -14.16 9.04 25.52
CA LEU A 362 -14.91 8.03 24.79
C LEU A 362 -16.01 8.64 23.90
N SER A 363 -16.63 9.74 24.33
CA SER A 363 -17.67 10.45 23.57
C SER A 363 -17.16 11.02 22.25
N GLU A 364 -15.89 11.43 22.20
CA GLU A 364 -15.26 12.07 21.05
C GLU A 364 -14.81 11.08 19.98
N LEU A 365 -14.62 9.79 20.34
CA LEU A 365 -14.16 8.77 19.42
C LEU A 365 -15.35 8.10 18.71
N GLN A 366 -15.33 7.99 17.38
CA GLN A 366 -16.40 7.39 16.59
C GLN A 366 -15.83 6.41 15.56
N LEU A 367 -16.49 5.25 15.38
CA LEU A 367 -16.09 4.31 14.34
C LEU A 367 -16.31 4.93 12.95
N ALA A 368 -15.27 4.98 12.13
CA ALA A 368 -15.33 5.50 10.77
C ALA A 368 -16.04 4.49 9.85
N LYS A 369 -17.34 4.67 9.66
CA LYS A 369 -18.14 3.82 8.78
C LYS A 369 -17.67 3.98 7.33
N GLY A 370 -17.45 2.87 6.64
CA GLY A 370 -16.99 2.91 5.25
C GLY A 370 -15.47 2.95 5.08
N TYR A 371 -14.71 3.20 6.13
CA TYR A 371 -13.26 3.21 6.10
C TYR A 371 -12.66 1.81 6.23
N GLY A 372 -11.45 1.65 5.69
CA GLY A 372 -10.66 0.44 5.77
C GLY A 372 -10.50 -0.27 4.44
N GLY A 373 -9.47 -1.09 4.36
CA GLY A 373 -9.12 -1.91 3.18
C GLY A 373 -8.50 -3.23 3.59
N ILE A 374 -8.29 -4.10 2.61
CA ILE A 374 -7.62 -5.38 2.81
C ILE A 374 -6.15 -5.26 2.41
N ARG A 375 -5.29 -5.71 3.31
CA ARG A 375 -3.85 -5.84 3.09
C ARG A 375 -3.51 -7.32 2.95
N PRO A 376 -3.25 -7.81 1.72
CA PRO A 376 -2.85 -9.19 1.54
C PRO A 376 -1.41 -9.38 2.05
N GLN A 377 -1.25 -10.19 3.10
CA GLN A 377 0.06 -10.62 3.56
C GLN A 377 0.37 -11.98 2.95
N ILE A 378 1.57 -12.11 2.42
CA ILE A 378 2.00 -13.33 1.74
C ILE A 378 2.54 -14.32 2.75
N VAL A 379 2.06 -15.53 2.68
CA VAL A 379 2.55 -16.69 3.42
C VAL A 379 3.29 -17.59 2.45
N ASN A 380 4.58 -17.80 2.68
CA ASN A 380 5.36 -18.78 1.95
C ASN A 380 5.13 -20.16 2.57
N LEU A 381 4.57 -21.09 1.79
CA LEU A 381 4.20 -22.42 2.24
C LEU A 381 5.41 -23.36 2.40
N LYS A 382 6.56 -23.04 1.77
CA LYS A 382 7.80 -23.81 1.92
C LYS A 382 8.48 -23.45 3.24
N THR A 383 8.63 -22.16 3.53
CA THR A 383 9.27 -21.68 4.76
C THR A 383 8.30 -21.63 5.94
N LYS A 384 6.97 -21.71 5.69
CA LYS A 384 5.89 -21.58 6.67
C LYS A 384 5.92 -20.26 7.45
N ARG A 385 6.30 -19.18 6.77
CA ARG A 385 6.48 -17.84 7.36
C ARG A 385 5.72 -16.79 6.58
N LEU A 386 5.37 -15.70 7.28
CA LEU A 386 4.95 -14.46 6.64
C LEU A 386 6.14 -13.82 5.93
N GLU A 387 5.96 -13.44 4.68
CA GLU A 387 6.95 -12.66 3.94
C GLU A 387 6.65 -11.17 4.11
N LEU A 388 7.69 -10.43 4.49
CA LEU A 388 7.63 -8.99 4.67
C LEU A 388 8.04 -8.30 3.36
N GLY A 389 7.07 -7.97 2.54
CA GLY A 389 7.35 -7.28 1.28
C GLY A 389 6.39 -7.68 0.17
N GLU A 390 6.72 -7.25 -1.03
CA GLU A 390 5.97 -7.56 -2.23
C GLU A 390 6.30 -8.96 -2.74
N ALA A 391 5.30 -9.67 -3.24
CA ALA A 391 5.54 -10.84 -4.08
C ALA A 391 5.16 -10.51 -5.52
N LYS A 392 6.12 -10.74 -6.40
CA LYS A 392 5.92 -10.71 -7.83
C LYS A 392 6.07 -12.14 -8.36
N ILE A 393 4.98 -12.68 -8.87
CA ILE A 393 4.99 -13.99 -9.51
C ILE A 393 5.13 -13.75 -10.99
N VAL A 394 6.21 -14.30 -11.55
CA VAL A 394 6.56 -14.17 -12.97
C VAL A 394 6.24 -15.49 -13.66
N GLY A 395 5.37 -15.43 -14.66
CA GLY A 395 5.06 -16.55 -15.55
C GLY A 395 5.52 -16.25 -16.98
N GLU A 396 5.09 -17.07 -17.90
CA GLU A 396 5.40 -16.91 -19.32
C GLU A 396 4.55 -15.78 -19.91
N ASN A 397 5.14 -14.64 -20.20
CA ASN A 397 4.50 -13.41 -20.68
C ASN A 397 3.37 -12.90 -19.75
N ILE A 398 3.49 -13.16 -18.44
CA ILE A 398 2.49 -12.74 -17.45
C ILE A 398 3.15 -12.40 -16.11
N LEU A 399 2.65 -11.35 -15.48
CA LEU A 399 3.07 -10.91 -14.15
C LEU A 399 1.88 -10.85 -13.19
N PHE A 400 2.09 -11.26 -11.94
CA PHE A 400 1.10 -11.12 -10.87
C PHE A 400 1.73 -10.36 -9.71
N ASN A 401 1.28 -9.13 -9.51
CA ASN A 401 1.73 -8.28 -8.43
C ASN A 401 0.82 -8.43 -7.21
N ILE A 402 1.41 -8.82 -6.09
CA ILE A 402 0.76 -8.85 -4.78
C ILE A 402 1.53 -7.90 -3.90
N THR A 403 1.04 -6.69 -3.77
CA THR A 403 1.72 -5.59 -3.08
C THR A 403 1.05 -5.29 -1.75
N PRO A 404 1.54 -5.81 -0.61
CA PRO A 404 1.12 -5.37 0.71
C PRO A 404 1.61 -3.94 0.99
N SER A 405 1.19 -3.37 2.12
CA SER A 405 1.71 -2.05 2.54
C SER A 405 3.25 -2.09 2.68
N PRO A 406 3.96 -1.09 2.17
CA PRO A 406 3.50 0.22 1.66
C PRO A 406 3.33 0.30 0.13
N GLY A 407 2.65 -0.65 -0.50
CA GLY A 407 2.54 -0.80 -1.95
C GLY A 407 2.18 0.47 -2.74
N ALA A 408 1.40 1.38 -2.17
CA ALA A 408 1.09 2.64 -2.82
C ALA A 408 2.31 3.58 -2.88
N SER A 409 3.18 3.58 -1.86
CA SER A 409 4.41 4.36 -1.85
C SER A 409 5.47 3.84 -2.83
N THR A 410 5.35 2.57 -3.24
CA THR A 410 6.30 1.92 -4.15
C THR A 410 5.79 1.80 -5.59
N CYS A 411 4.64 2.38 -5.91
CA CYS A 411 3.93 2.15 -7.17
C CYS A 411 4.75 2.52 -8.42
N LEU A 412 5.48 3.63 -8.42
CA LEU A 412 6.32 4.05 -9.56
C LEU A 412 7.58 3.19 -9.72
N GLN A 413 8.23 2.80 -8.61
CA GLN A 413 9.37 1.87 -8.68
C GLN A 413 8.92 0.48 -9.17
N ASN A 414 7.73 0.04 -8.77
CA ASN A 414 7.14 -1.19 -9.28
C ASN A 414 6.79 -1.09 -10.77
N ALA A 415 6.28 0.05 -11.20
CA ALA A 415 6.00 0.31 -12.61
C ALA A 415 7.29 0.30 -13.46
N GLU A 416 8.40 0.86 -12.96
CA GLU A 416 9.72 0.78 -13.60
C GLU A 416 10.13 -0.68 -13.82
N TYR A 417 10.13 -1.49 -12.75
CA TYR A 417 10.49 -2.90 -12.81
C TYR A 417 9.58 -3.70 -13.75
N ASP A 418 8.26 -3.50 -13.64
CA ASP A 418 7.29 -4.24 -14.46
C ASP A 418 7.42 -3.84 -15.94
N THR A 419 7.70 -2.58 -16.26
CA THR A 419 7.97 -2.08 -17.61
C THR A 419 9.17 -2.85 -18.23
N GLU A 420 10.28 -2.94 -17.51
CA GLU A 420 11.46 -3.69 -17.98
C GLU A 420 11.12 -5.15 -18.25
N LYS A 421 10.35 -5.80 -17.37
CA LYS A 421 9.95 -7.19 -17.52
C LYS A 421 9.00 -7.40 -18.71
N ILE A 422 8.04 -6.51 -18.89
CA ILE A 422 7.09 -6.55 -20.01
C ILE A 422 7.83 -6.46 -21.34
N LEU A 423 8.75 -5.51 -21.47
CA LEU A 423 9.50 -5.34 -22.71
C LEU A 423 10.44 -6.53 -22.97
N ALA A 424 11.02 -7.11 -21.91
CA ALA A 424 11.80 -8.35 -22.05
C ALA A 424 10.97 -9.53 -22.58
N PHE A 425 9.66 -9.60 -22.24
CA PHE A 425 8.76 -10.60 -22.81
C PHE A 425 8.39 -10.33 -24.26
N LEU A 426 8.23 -9.06 -24.62
CA LEU A 426 7.83 -8.66 -25.98
C LEU A 426 8.97 -8.70 -27.00
N GLY A 427 10.23 -8.64 -26.55
CA GLY A 427 11.41 -8.76 -27.40
C GLY A 427 12.11 -7.43 -27.71
N GLN A 428 13.14 -7.52 -28.56
CA GLN A 428 14.10 -6.43 -28.80
C GLN A 428 13.54 -5.21 -29.55
N ASP A 429 12.40 -5.33 -30.20
CA ASP A 429 11.78 -4.23 -30.95
C ASP A 429 11.12 -3.20 -30.01
N TYR A 430 10.97 -3.55 -28.74
CA TYR A 430 10.34 -2.73 -27.72
C TYR A 430 11.38 -2.07 -26.81
N THR A 431 11.20 -0.77 -26.59
CA THR A 431 12.19 0.05 -25.87
C THR A 431 11.55 0.78 -24.69
N PHE A 432 12.32 0.93 -23.62
CA PHE A 432 12.00 1.77 -22.47
C PHE A 432 12.93 2.97 -22.44
N ASP A 433 12.37 4.18 -22.57
CA ASP A 433 13.11 5.41 -22.33
C ASP A 433 13.29 5.61 -20.82
N LYS A 434 14.10 4.72 -20.22
CA LYS A 434 14.40 4.74 -18.80
C LYS A 434 15.09 6.03 -18.38
N LYS A 435 15.88 6.64 -19.27
CA LYS A 435 16.57 7.90 -19.00
C LYS A 435 15.55 9.01 -18.77
N GLN A 436 14.57 9.15 -19.67
CA GLN A 436 13.52 10.16 -19.54
C GLN A 436 12.64 9.90 -18.30
N PHE A 437 12.29 8.63 -18.03
CA PHE A 437 11.53 8.23 -16.83
C PHE A 437 12.23 8.68 -15.54
N LEU A 438 13.53 8.42 -15.40
CA LEU A 438 14.33 8.80 -14.23
C LEU A 438 14.50 10.32 -14.11
N GLN A 439 14.68 11.03 -15.24
CA GLN A 439 14.76 12.49 -15.27
C GLN A 439 13.43 13.13 -14.82
N ASP A 440 12.34 12.65 -15.34
CA ASP A 440 11.01 13.18 -15.02
C ASP A 440 10.62 12.95 -13.56
N LEU A 441 11.11 11.89 -12.96
CA LEU A 441 10.89 11.56 -11.56
C LEU A 441 12.03 11.97 -10.62
N GLY A 442 13.04 12.68 -11.15
CA GLY A 442 14.14 13.29 -10.38
C GLY A 442 15.01 12.27 -9.64
N ASP A 443 15.22 11.09 -10.21
CA ASP A 443 16.10 10.07 -9.65
C ASP A 443 17.53 10.23 -10.17
N GLU A 444 18.20 11.27 -9.68
CA GLU A 444 19.57 11.61 -10.11
C GLU A 444 20.58 10.49 -9.83
N GLN A 445 20.40 9.72 -8.75
CA GLN A 445 21.31 8.62 -8.40
C GLN A 445 21.21 7.47 -9.40
N ALA A 446 19.99 7.07 -9.74
CA ALA A 446 19.79 6.01 -10.74
C ALA A 446 20.17 6.50 -12.15
N LEU A 447 19.90 7.78 -12.45
CA LEU A 447 20.29 8.39 -13.73
C LEU A 447 21.81 8.36 -13.93
N ALA A 448 22.61 8.68 -12.91
CA ALA A 448 24.07 8.62 -12.97
C ALA A 448 24.65 7.22 -13.16
N GLN A 449 23.87 6.15 -12.96
CA GLN A 449 24.31 4.77 -13.18
C GLN A 449 24.09 4.30 -14.62
N ILE A 450 23.27 4.98 -15.41
CA ILE A 450 22.94 4.62 -16.80
C ILE A 450 23.47 5.59 -17.84
N THR A 451 24.04 6.71 -17.40
CA THR A 451 24.80 7.68 -18.23
C THR A 451 26.30 7.40 -18.17
#